data_ea6a814274cfdef1d184b1841e10479b
#
_entry.id   ea6a814274cfdef1d184b1841e10479b
#
_cell.length_a   1.000
_cell.length_b   1.000
_cell.length_c   1.000
_cell.angle_alpha   90.00
_cell.angle_beta   90.00
_cell.angle_gamma   90.00
#
_symmetry.space_group_name_H-M   'P 1'
#
loop_
_entity.id
_entity.type
_entity.pdbx_description
1 polymer ?
#
loop_
_entity_poly.entity_id
_entity_poly.type
_entity_poly.pdbx_seq_one_letter_code
_entity_poly.pdbx_strand_id
1 'polypeptide(L)'
;MNTILRKQFLAHVGQTSPEPMMIEVARAEGVFFYTPEGKHYYDLVAGVSVSNVGHANPRVVEAVQRQAADYMHIMVYGEMIERPQVRYAARIAELLPGELSSVYFVNSGAEAIEGALKLAKRYTHRTELVSMRRAYHGSTQGAMSLMGEPEGEEWKAAFRPLLPDVRAIEFN
;
A
#
# COMPACT_ATOMS: atom_id res chain seq x y z
N MET A 1 -19.77 6.65 22.60
CA MET A 1 -18.71 7.23 21.72
C MET A 1 -17.86 8.18 22.53
N ASN A 2 -16.57 7.97 22.58
CA ASN A 2 -15.64 8.79 23.36
C ASN A 2 -15.49 10.18 22.73
N THR A 3 -16.09 11.19 23.33
CA THR A 3 -16.06 12.58 22.81
C THR A 3 -14.66 13.17 22.77
N ILE A 4 -13.77 12.75 23.67
CA ILE A 4 -12.38 13.22 23.72
C ILE A 4 -11.59 12.65 22.53
N LEU A 5 -11.67 11.34 22.29
CA LEU A 5 -10.99 10.68 21.19
C LEU A 5 -11.45 11.23 19.83
N ARG A 6 -12.74 11.49 19.67
CA ARG A 6 -13.30 12.12 18.48
C ARG A 6 -12.73 13.52 18.21
N LYS A 7 -12.61 14.34 19.27
CA LYS A 7 -11.98 15.68 19.15
C LYS A 7 -10.50 15.56 18.78
N GLN A 8 -9.78 14.63 19.37
CA GLN A 8 -8.37 14.38 19.06
C GLN A 8 -8.20 13.90 17.61
N PHE A 9 -9.05 13.00 17.13
CA PHE A 9 -9.06 12.56 15.73
C PHE A 9 -9.21 13.73 14.76
N LEU A 10 -10.19 14.59 14.99
CA LEU A 10 -10.42 15.76 14.13
C LEU A 10 -9.31 16.81 14.21
N ALA A 11 -8.65 16.92 15.36
CA ALA A 11 -7.61 17.93 15.57
C ALA A 11 -6.23 17.48 15.09
N HIS A 12 -5.92 16.18 15.10
CA HIS A 12 -4.56 15.69 14.98
C HIS A 12 -4.36 14.65 13.86
N VAL A 13 -5.43 14.05 13.33
CA VAL A 13 -5.33 13.11 12.22
C VAL A 13 -5.75 13.81 10.93
N GLY A 14 -4.86 13.88 9.94
CA GLY A 14 -5.19 14.40 8.62
C GLY A 14 -6.19 13.48 7.91
N GLN A 15 -7.41 13.98 7.70
CA GLN A 15 -8.43 13.25 6.96
C GLN A 15 -8.21 13.47 5.45
N THR A 16 -8.28 12.39 4.69
CA THR A 16 -8.22 12.42 3.21
C THR A 16 -9.61 12.53 2.57
N SER A 17 -10.67 12.48 3.39
CA SER A 17 -12.06 12.68 2.98
C SER A 17 -12.69 13.82 3.80
N PRO A 18 -13.50 14.68 3.18
CA PRO A 18 -14.23 15.74 3.90
C PRO A 18 -15.28 15.18 4.87
N GLU A 19 -15.73 13.94 4.64
CA GLU A 19 -16.76 13.28 5.44
C GLU A 19 -16.26 11.93 5.95
N PRO A 20 -15.35 11.89 6.94
CA PRO A 20 -14.87 10.63 7.51
C PRO A 20 -15.98 9.89 8.24
N MET A 21 -16.00 8.57 8.17
CA MET A 21 -17.05 7.72 8.80
C MET A 21 -17.15 7.86 10.31
N MET A 22 -16.08 8.28 10.98
CA MET A 22 -16.03 8.56 12.42
C MET A 22 -16.43 7.38 13.31
N ILE A 23 -16.27 6.15 12.84
CA ILE A 23 -16.53 4.95 13.61
C ILE A 23 -15.31 4.66 14.48
N GLU A 24 -15.51 4.57 15.80
CA GLU A 24 -14.47 4.17 16.73
C GLU A 24 -14.32 2.65 16.69
N VAL A 25 -13.13 2.16 16.33
CA VAL A 25 -12.82 0.74 16.25
C VAL A 25 -12.06 0.32 17.52
N ALA A 26 -12.63 -0.60 18.31
CA ALA A 26 -11.99 -1.13 19.49
C ALA A 26 -11.19 -2.40 19.21
N ARG A 27 -11.68 -3.27 18.33
CA ARG A 27 -11.02 -4.51 17.91
C ARG A 27 -11.56 -4.98 16.56
N ALA A 28 -10.84 -5.89 15.92
CA ALA A 28 -11.31 -6.56 14.72
C ALA A 28 -10.96 -8.04 14.78
N GLU A 29 -11.81 -8.90 14.20
CA GLU A 29 -11.65 -10.35 14.20
C GLU A 29 -12.38 -10.97 13.00
N GLY A 30 -11.72 -11.84 12.25
CA GLY A 30 -12.31 -12.45 11.06
C GLY A 30 -12.73 -11.39 10.05
N VAL A 31 -14.00 -11.32 9.74
CA VAL A 31 -14.59 -10.35 8.80
C VAL A 31 -15.26 -9.16 9.48
N PHE A 32 -15.11 -9.02 10.79
CA PHE A 32 -15.80 -8.00 11.57
C PHE A 32 -14.82 -7.03 12.23
N PHE A 33 -15.25 -5.79 12.40
CA PHE A 33 -14.70 -4.89 13.40
C PHE A 33 -15.77 -4.46 14.37
N TYR A 34 -15.35 -4.09 15.58
CA TYR A 34 -16.23 -3.85 16.74
C TYR A 34 -15.96 -2.48 17.33
N THR A 35 -17.05 -1.80 17.73
CA THR A 35 -16.95 -0.56 18.50
C THR A 35 -16.73 -0.85 19.98
N PRO A 36 -16.37 0.16 20.80
CA PRO A 36 -16.27 0.01 22.25
C PRO A 36 -17.56 -0.45 22.92
N GLU A 37 -18.71 -0.09 22.34
CA GLU A 37 -20.04 -0.48 22.84
C GLU A 37 -20.45 -1.91 22.42
N GLY A 38 -19.59 -2.62 21.69
CA GLY A 38 -19.83 -4.00 21.23
C GLY A 38 -20.64 -4.10 19.94
N LYS A 39 -21.02 -2.99 19.32
CA LYS A 39 -21.62 -3.02 17.98
C LYS A 39 -20.57 -3.51 16.98
N HIS A 40 -20.97 -4.36 16.04
CA HIS A 40 -20.09 -4.86 15.01
C HIS A 40 -20.55 -4.51 13.61
N TYR A 41 -19.59 -4.49 12.69
CA TYR A 41 -19.79 -4.23 11.26
C TYR A 41 -19.03 -5.25 10.45
N TYR A 42 -19.57 -5.65 9.32
CA TYR A 42 -18.79 -6.37 8.31
C TYR A 42 -17.78 -5.41 7.67
N ASP A 43 -16.52 -5.80 7.67
CA ASP A 43 -15.48 -5.06 6.96
C ASP A 43 -15.38 -5.54 5.52
N LEU A 44 -16.25 -5.01 4.66
CA LEU A 44 -16.24 -5.32 3.23
C LEU A 44 -15.15 -4.57 2.46
N VAL A 45 -14.54 -3.58 3.08
CA VAL A 45 -13.41 -2.82 2.51
C VAL A 45 -12.09 -3.55 2.75
N ALA A 46 -12.00 -4.29 3.86
CA ALA A 46 -10.84 -5.08 4.24
C ALA A 46 -9.50 -4.34 4.11
N GLY A 47 -9.45 -3.05 4.53
CA GLY A 47 -8.28 -2.20 4.39
C GLY A 47 -7.89 -1.92 2.93
N VAL A 48 -8.87 -1.83 2.04
CA VAL A 48 -8.74 -1.78 0.57
C VAL A 48 -8.03 -3.03 0.04
N SER A 49 -8.69 -4.18 0.29
CA SER A 49 -8.24 -5.53 -0.14
C SER A 49 -6.92 -6.01 0.49
N VAL A 50 -6.60 -5.55 1.69
CA VAL A 50 -5.38 -5.92 2.43
C VAL A 50 -5.61 -7.10 3.38
N SER A 51 -6.73 -7.09 4.13
CA SER A 51 -7.01 -8.08 5.18
C SER A 51 -7.61 -9.39 4.64
N ASN A 52 -7.02 -9.94 3.58
CA ASN A 52 -7.56 -11.08 2.83
C ASN A 52 -7.68 -12.39 3.63
N VAL A 53 -6.91 -12.52 4.71
CA VAL A 53 -6.93 -13.70 5.60
C VAL A 53 -7.80 -13.47 6.85
N GLY A 54 -8.51 -12.34 6.88
CA GLY A 54 -9.29 -11.89 8.04
C GLY A 54 -8.47 -11.16 9.09
N HIS A 55 -9.17 -10.35 9.90
CA HIS A 55 -8.57 -9.64 11.01
C HIS A 55 -8.13 -10.60 12.12
N ALA A 56 -7.03 -10.27 12.77
CA ALA A 56 -6.47 -11.00 13.91
C ALA A 56 -6.31 -12.52 13.65
N ASN A 57 -5.96 -12.90 12.42
CA ASN A 57 -5.69 -14.31 12.10
C ASN A 57 -4.60 -14.85 13.05
N PRO A 58 -4.89 -15.88 13.84
CA PRO A 58 -3.99 -16.32 14.93
C PRO A 58 -2.62 -16.75 14.42
N ARG A 59 -2.54 -17.37 13.24
CA ARG A 59 -1.26 -17.79 12.65
C ARG A 59 -0.39 -16.57 12.26
N VAL A 60 -1.01 -15.50 11.78
CA VAL A 60 -0.31 -14.27 11.42
C VAL A 60 0.14 -13.54 12.68
N VAL A 61 -0.76 -13.40 13.67
CA VAL A 61 -0.45 -12.77 14.95
C VAL A 61 0.71 -13.45 15.65
N GLU A 62 0.68 -14.78 15.74
CA GLU A 62 1.76 -15.57 16.34
C GLU A 62 3.10 -15.39 15.60
N ALA A 63 3.09 -15.37 14.27
CA ALA A 63 4.30 -15.17 13.49
C ALA A 63 4.90 -13.77 13.71
N VAL A 64 4.04 -12.73 13.77
CA VAL A 64 4.48 -11.35 14.06
C VAL A 64 5.04 -11.24 15.47
N GLN A 65 4.38 -11.82 16.46
CA GLN A 65 4.84 -11.80 17.87
C GLN A 65 6.21 -12.46 18.02
N ARG A 66 6.40 -13.63 17.42
CA ARG A 66 7.70 -14.33 17.44
C ARG A 66 8.78 -13.48 16.77
N GLN A 67 8.51 -12.96 15.58
CA GLN A 67 9.49 -12.16 14.87
C GLN A 67 9.83 -10.86 15.61
N ALA A 68 8.84 -10.20 16.22
CA ALA A 68 9.06 -8.99 17.01
C ALA A 68 9.92 -9.23 18.25
N ALA A 69 9.85 -10.44 18.84
CA ALA A 69 10.70 -10.83 19.95
C ALA A 69 12.15 -11.11 19.50
N ASP A 70 12.35 -11.64 18.29
CA ASP A 70 13.69 -11.90 17.75
C ASP A 70 14.37 -10.58 17.33
N TYR A 71 13.74 -9.83 16.45
CA TYR A 71 14.13 -8.46 16.04
C TYR A 71 13.02 -7.82 15.20
N MET A 72 12.92 -6.51 15.27
CA MET A 72 11.96 -5.72 14.48
C MET A 72 12.59 -5.10 13.23
N HIS A 73 13.79 -4.54 13.36
CA HIS A 73 14.48 -3.89 12.26
C HIS A 73 16.00 -4.03 12.40
N ILE A 74 16.64 -4.40 11.30
CA ILE A 74 18.09 -4.39 11.13
C ILE A 74 18.34 -3.71 9.77
N MET A 75 19.54 -3.72 9.26
CA MET A 75 19.87 -3.16 7.95
C MET A 75 19.28 -4.01 6.81
N VAL A 76 18.42 -3.41 5.99
CA VAL A 76 17.60 -4.11 4.99
C VAL A 76 18.09 -3.95 3.54
N TYR A 77 19.25 -3.36 3.31
CA TYR A 77 19.77 -3.06 1.95
C TYR A 77 20.47 -4.24 1.25
N GLY A 78 20.17 -5.47 1.65
CA GLY A 78 20.82 -6.67 1.08
C GLY A 78 22.20 -6.97 1.65
N GLU A 79 22.58 -6.30 2.73
CA GLU A 79 23.86 -6.50 3.43
C GLU A 79 23.83 -7.73 4.36
N MET A 80 22.67 -7.99 4.97
CA MET A 80 22.49 -9.06 5.95
C MET A 80 21.49 -10.11 5.46
N ILE A 81 21.69 -11.35 5.90
CA ILE A 81 20.77 -12.46 5.59
C ILE A 81 19.66 -12.47 6.64
N GLU A 82 18.56 -11.79 6.37
CA GLU A 82 17.38 -11.74 7.23
C GLU A 82 16.38 -12.82 6.84
N ARG A 83 16.15 -13.79 7.75
CA ARG A 83 15.35 -14.98 7.47
C ARG A 83 13.95 -14.71 6.91
N PRO A 84 13.14 -13.79 7.49
CA PRO A 84 11.80 -13.52 6.96
C PRO A 84 11.84 -13.02 5.52
N GLN A 85 12.73 -12.07 5.25
CA GLN A 85 12.90 -11.45 3.94
C GLN A 85 13.32 -12.48 2.88
N VAL A 86 14.35 -13.29 3.18
CA VAL A 86 14.86 -14.31 2.27
C VAL A 86 13.81 -15.37 1.96
N ARG A 87 13.11 -15.89 2.99
CA ARG A 87 12.06 -16.90 2.82
C ARG A 87 10.88 -16.36 2.01
N TYR A 88 10.48 -15.12 2.25
CA TYR A 88 9.40 -14.49 1.52
C TYR A 88 9.78 -14.24 0.06
N ALA A 89 10.99 -13.75 -0.21
CA ALA A 89 11.49 -13.57 -1.58
C ALA A 89 11.53 -14.90 -2.35
N ALA A 90 12.08 -15.96 -1.75
CA ALA A 90 12.11 -17.29 -2.35
C ALA A 90 10.69 -17.78 -2.67
N ARG A 91 9.75 -17.63 -1.73
CA ARG A 91 8.36 -18.04 -1.94
C ARG A 91 7.66 -17.27 -3.05
N ILE A 92 7.89 -15.96 -3.16
CA ILE A 92 7.35 -15.16 -4.27
C ILE A 92 7.95 -15.64 -5.60
N ALA A 93 9.26 -15.83 -5.67
CA ALA A 93 9.93 -16.28 -6.89
C ALA A 93 9.39 -17.63 -7.40
N GLU A 94 9.06 -18.57 -6.50
CA GLU A 94 8.41 -19.84 -6.85
C GLU A 94 7.03 -19.69 -7.50
N LEU A 95 6.31 -18.60 -7.18
CA LEU A 95 4.94 -18.33 -7.66
C LEU A 95 4.90 -17.47 -8.90
N LEU A 96 6.00 -16.80 -9.23
CA LEU A 96 6.07 -15.91 -10.38
C LEU A 96 6.38 -16.70 -11.68
N PRO A 97 5.90 -16.23 -12.82
CA PRO A 97 6.18 -16.86 -14.10
C PRO A 97 7.61 -16.59 -14.59
N GLY A 98 8.15 -17.53 -15.36
CA GLY A 98 9.44 -17.39 -16.04
C GLY A 98 10.62 -17.30 -15.07
N GLU A 99 11.54 -16.41 -15.36
CA GLU A 99 12.80 -16.25 -14.62
C GLU A 99 12.76 -15.07 -13.60
N LEU A 100 11.57 -14.62 -13.20
CA LEU A 100 11.41 -13.56 -12.19
C LEU A 100 11.79 -14.09 -10.82
N SER A 101 13.05 -13.94 -10.44
CA SER A 101 13.62 -14.53 -9.22
C SER A 101 14.12 -13.53 -8.18
N SER A 102 14.15 -12.25 -8.52
CA SER A 102 14.65 -11.19 -7.62
C SER A 102 13.52 -10.34 -7.10
N VAL A 103 13.47 -10.13 -5.78
CA VAL A 103 12.45 -9.32 -5.10
C VAL A 103 13.12 -8.11 -4.46
N TYR A 104 12.62 -6.93 -4.79
CA TYR A 104 13.01 -5.67 -4.17
C TYR A 104 11.92 -5.21 -3.20
N PHE A 105 12.24 -5.20 -1.92
CA PHE A 105 11.27 -4.85 -0.87
C PHE A 105 11.22 -3.34 -0.63
N VAL A 106 10.01 -2.84 -0.48
CA VAL A 106 9.70 -1.44 -0.18
C VAL A 106 8.52 -1.37 0.79
N ASN A 107 8.20 -0.18 1.29
CA ASN A 107 7.17 -0.02 2.33
C ASN A 107 5.75 0.17 1.77
N SER A 108 5.61 0.51 0.51
CA SER A 108 4.31 0.79 -0.11
C SER A 108 4.27 0.43 -1.59
N GLY A 109 3.05 0.30 -2.13
CA GLY A 109 2.85 0.16 -3.58
C GLY A 109 3.35 1.37 -4.36
N ALA A 110 3.22 2.58 -3.82
CA ALA A 110 3.77 3.78 -4.45
C ALA A 110 5.29 3.71 -4.58
N GLU A 111 6.01 3.29 -3.54
CA GLU A 111 7.46 3.08 -3.61
C GLU A 111 7.86 1.96 -4.58
N ALA A 112 7.06 0.91 -4.68
CA ALA A 112 7.28 -0.15 -5.67
C ALA A 112 7.18 0.39 -7.10
N ILE A 113 6.20 1.23 -7.38
CA ILE A 113 6.06 1.93 -8.67
C ILE A 113 7.24 2.86 -8.92
N GLU A 114 7.65 3.66 -7.95
CA GLU A 114 8.84 4.52 -8.08
C GLU A 114 10.10 3.70 -8.40
N GLY A 115 10.29 2.58 -7.73
CA GLY A 115 11.39 1.65 -8.01
C GLY A 115 11.32 1.08 -9.42
N ALA A 116 10.13 0.65 -9.87
CA ALA A 116 9.90 0.12 -11.20
C ALA A 116 10.17 1.16 -12.30
N LEU A 117 9.71 2.40 -12.11
CA LEU A 117 9.97 3.51 -13.05
C LEU A 117 11.47 3.78 -13.20
N LYS A 118 12.19 3.84 -12.09
CA LYS A 118 13.66 4.05 -12.11
C LYS A 118 14.36 2.89 -12.78
N LEU A 119 13.97 1.66 -12.48
CA LEU A 119 14.55 0.46 -13.09
C LEU A 119 14.30 0.43 -14.60
N ALA A 120 13.06 0.68 -15.04
CA ALA A 120 12.69 0.71 -16.45
C ALA A 120 13.50 1.75 -17.23
N LYS A 121 13.59 2.99 -16.73
CA LYS A 121 14.38 4.05 -17.36
C LYS A 121 15.87 3.69 -17.41
N ARG A 122 16.41 3.17 -16.32
CA ARG A 122 17.84 2.78 -16.25
C ARG A 122 18.18 1.64 -17.22
N TYR A 123 17.30 0.65 -17.34
CA TYR A 123 17.52 -0.51 -18.20
C TYR A 123 17.31 -0.21 -19.68
N THR A 124 16.24 0.52 -20.00
CA THR A 124 15.86 0.78 -21.41
C THR A 124 16.49 2.04 -22.00
N HIS A 125 16.96 2.96 -21.14
CA HIS A 125 17.41 4.32 -21.52
C HIS A 125 16.31 5.14 -22.24
N ARG A 126 15.03 4.79 -22.05
CA ARG A 126 13.88 5.49 -22.62
C ARG A 126 13.22 6.39 -21.58
N THR A 127 12.63 7.49 -22.05
CA THR A 127 11.94 8.47 -21.18
C THR A 127 10.44 8.28 -21.17
N GLU A 128 9.83 7.88 -22.29
CA GLU A 128 8.39 7.70 -22.41
C GLU A 128 7.89 6.57 -21.50
N LEU A 129 6.84 6.89 -20.75
CA LEU A 129 6.12 5.98 -19.86
C LEU A 129 4.70 5.82 -20.36
N VAL A 130 4.22 4.59 -20.43
CA VAL A 130 2.85 4.29 -20.82
C VAL A 130 2.12 3.69 -19.63
N SER A 131 0.94 4.21 -19.31
CA SER A 131 0.06 3.72 -18.26
C SER A 131 -1.35 3.50 -18.78
N MET A 132 -2.17 2.81 -18.01
CA MET A 132 -3.57 2.59 -18.34
C MET A 132 -4.43 3.72 -17.77
N ARG A 133 -5.47 4.13 -18.51
CA ARG A 133 -6.50 5.03 -17.97
C ARG A 133 -7.22 4.38 -16.79
N ARG A 134 -7.68 5.19 -15.85
CA ARG A 134 -8.38 4.77 -14.62
C ARG A 134 -7.56 3.87 -13.70
N ALA A 135 -6.23 3.82 -13.87
CA ALA A 135 -5.35 3.11 -12.97
C ALA A 135 -4.96 3.98 -11.78
N TYR A 136 -4.83 3.36 -10.61
CA TYR A 136 -4.25 3.97 -9.42
C TYR A 136 -2.90 3.32 -9.12
N HIS A 137 -1.87 4.13 -9.02
CA HIS A 137 -0.48 3.68 -8.81
C HIS A 137 0.14 4.20 -7.51
N GLY A 138 -0.53 5.09 -6.82
CA GLY A 138 -0.04 5.69 -5.57
C GLY A 138 -0.01 7.21 -5.61
N SER A 139 0.29 7.83 -4.46
CA SER A 139 0.21 9.28 -4.26
C SER A 139 1.56 9.99 -4.24
N THR A 140 2.67 9.29 -4.47
CA THR A 140 3.97 9.94 -4.72
C THR A 140 3.98 10.60 -6.09
N GLN A 141 4.83 11.58 -6.32
CA GLN A 141 4.81 12.33 -7.58
C GLN A 141 5.01 11.46 -8.82
N GLY A 142 5.93 10.50 -8.79
CA GLY A 142 6.14 9.58 -9.90
C GLY A 142 4.96 8.62 -10.10
N ALA A 143 4.47 8.00 -9.04
CA ALA A 143 3.31 7.11 -9.13
C ALA A 143 2.05 7.87 -9.57
N MET A 144 1.82 9.08 -9.04
CA MET A 144 0.71 9.97 -9.43
C MET A 144 0.77 10.36 -10.90
N SER A 145 1.98 10.53 -11.44
CA SER A 145 2.17 10.88 -12.85
C SER A 145 1.59 9.84 -13.80
N LEU A 146 1.60 8.56 -13.38
CA LEU A 146 1.05 7.44 -14.16
C LEU A 146 -0.47 7.32 -14.08
N MET A 147 -1.12 8.03 -13.16
CA MET A 147 -2.56 7.96 -13.02
C MET A 147 -3.21 8.77 -14.14
N GLY A 148 -3.82 8.08 -15.10
CA GLY A 148 -4.45 8.69 -16.26
C GLY A 148 -5.97 8.65 -16.14
N GLU A 149 -6.59 9.75 -15.76
CA GLU A 149 -8.03 9.92 -15.86
C GLU A 149 -8.37 11.10 -16.77
N PRO A 150 -9.32 10.90 -17.70
CA PRO A 150 -9.81 12.01 -18.52
C PRO A 150 -10.51 13.08 -17.66
N GLU A 151 -11.10 12.67 -16.53
CA GLU A 151 -11.92 13.51 -15.65
C GLU A 151 -11.22 13.87 -14.32
N GLY A 152 -10.07 13.27 -14.03
CA GLY A 152 -9.34 13.41 -12.75
C GLY A 152 -8.11 14.31 -12.81
N GLU A 153 -7.94 15.09 -13.86
CA GLU A 153 -6.81 16.02 -13.95
C GLU A 153 -6.89 17.16 -12.92
N GLU A 154 -8.08 17.51 -12.47
CA GLU A 154 -8.29 18.61 -11.53
C GLU A 154 -7.56 18.39 -10.20
N TRP A 155 -7.64 17.20 -9.63
CA TRP A 155 -6.99 16.94 -8.35
C TRP A 155 -5.47 16.72 -8.46
N LYS A 156 -4.94 16.32 -9.62
CA LYS A 156 -3.51 16.28 -9.89
C LYS A 156 -2.92 17.66 -10.20
N ALA A 157 -3.74 18.60 -10.63
CA ALA A 157 -3.28 19.92 -11.08
C ALA A 157 -2.51 20.68 -9.98
N ALA A 158 -2.93 20.51 -8.71
CA ALA A 158 -2.29 21.15 -7.56
C ALA A 158 -0.86 20.64 -7.28
N PHE A 159 -0.49 19.49 -7.85
CA PHE A 159 0.81 18.82 -7.59
C PHE A 159 1.78 18.92 -8.78
N ARG A 160 1.46 19.71 -9.78
CA ARG A 160 2.35 19.93 -10.93
C ARG A 160 3.60 20.74 -10.54
N PRO A 161 4.78 20.50 -11.17
CA PRO A 161 5.00 19.61 -12.30
C PRO A 161 5.08 18.14 -11.90
N LEU A 162 4.48 17.27 -12.71
CA LEU A 162 4.60 15.82 -12.64
C LEU A 162 5.68 15.33 -13.61
N LEU A 163 5.94 14.02 -13.65
CA LEU A 163 6.91 13.47 -14.60
C LEU A 163 6.49 13.77 -16.04
N PRO A 164 7.41 14.23 -16.88
CA PRO A 164 7.16 14.40 -18.32
C PRO A 164 7.07 13.05 -19.03
N ASP A 165 6.64 13.08 -20.28
CA ASP A 165 6.60 11.93 -21.19
C ASP A 165 5.74 10.77 -20.70
N VAL A 166 4.64 11.06 -19.99
CA VAL A 166 3.68 10.06 -19.56
C VAL A 166 2.47 10.08 -20.49
N ARG A 167 2.13 8.93 -21.05
CA ARG A 167 0.96 8.73 -21.91
C ARG A 167 0.04 7.67 -21.34
N ALA A 168 -1.24 8.01 -21.18
CA ALA A 168 -2.27 7.06 -20.79
C ALA A 168 -2.96 6.46 -22.02
N ILE A 169 -3.17 5.15 -22.01
CA ILE A 169 -3.90 4.40 -23.05
C ILE A 169 -5.13 3.72 -22.44
N GLU A 170 -6.09 3.37 -23.27
CA GLU A 170 -7.24 2.59 -22.82
C GLU A 170 -6.81 1.17 -22.41
N PHE A 171 -7.51 0.61 -21.42
CA PHE A 171 -7.37 -0.79 -21.05
C PHE A 171 -8.35 -1.61 -21.89
N ASN A 172 -7.83 -2.32 -22.89
CA ASN A 172 -8.58 -3.14 -23.91
C ASN A 172 -9.66 -2.37 -24.68
#